data_257ef9b13e9121b5ee44c4a0f4d90aa7
#
_entry.id   257ef9b13e9121b5ee44c4a0f4d90aa7
#
_cell.length_a   1.000
_cell.length_b   1.000
_cell.length_c   1.000
_cell.angle_alpha   90.00
_cell.angle_beta   90.00
_cell.angle_gamma   90.00
#
_symmetry.space_group_name_H-M   'P 1'
#
loop_
_entity.id
_entity.type
_entity.pdbx_description
1 polymer ?
#
loop_
_entity_poly.entity_id
_entity_poly.type
_entity_poly.pdbx_seq_one_letter_code
_entity_poly.pdbx_strand_id
1 'polypeptide(L)'
;MRWRAITGDGLARLGECRTRSLAGAPPLPHSLLNARRHRCAYFSENVMKALVPVKRVVDYNVKVRVKSDGTGVDIGNVKMSMNPFDEIAVEEAVRLREQGVLTEVIAVSCGVALCQETLRTAMAIGADRAILVETSEDLQPLAVAKLLKALLDREQPGLVILGKQAIDGDNNQTGQMLAALADLPQATFASQVALKDGRAQVTREIDGGLETLSLSLPAVITTDLRLNEPRYVTLPNIMKAKKKPLETLTPADLGVDVSPRLTTLKVSEPPKRSAGIQVPDVATLVAKLKNEAKVI
;
A
#
# COMPACT_ATOMS: atom_id res chain seq x y z
N MET A 1 34.02 -11.34 -9.69
CA MET A 1 34.45 -10.00 -9.25
C MET A 1 34.48 -9.95 -7.74
N ARG A 2 35.65 -9.66 -7.15
CA ARG A 2 35.85 -9.68 -5.68
C ARG A 2 35.39 -8.34 -5.10
N TRP A 3 34.47 -8.35 -4.14
CA TRP A 3 34.17 -7.20 -3.30
C TRP A 3 35.08 -7.22 -2.07
N ARG A 4 35.85 -6.14 -1.88
CA ARG A 4 36.63 -5.90 -0.64
C ARG A 4 35.77 -5.11 0.34
N ALA A 5 35.66 -5.62 1.57
CA ALA A 5 35.17 -4.86 2.70
C ALA A 5 36.18 -3.77 3.05
N ILE A 6 35.69 -2.56 3.29
CA ILE A 6 36.45 -1.45 3.90
C ILE A 6 35.78 -1.16 5.24
N THR A 7 36.50 -1.53 6.31
CA THR A 7 36.26 -1.04 7.67
C THR A 7 37.13 0.20 7.86
N GLY A 8 36.58 1.27 8.42
CA GLY A 8 37.38 2.43 8.79
C GLY A 8 36.51 3.60 9.29
N ASP A 9 36.66 3.89 10.57
CA ASP A 9 36.15 5.06 11.27
C ASP A 9 36.46 6.38 10.56
N GLY A 10 35.51 7.29 10.54
CA GLY A 10 35.74 8.63 10.05
C GLY A 10 34.51 9.52 10.13
N LEU A 11 34.34 10.24 11.23
CA LEU A 11 33.53 11.45 11.31
C LEU A 11 33.91 12.41 10.18
N ALA A 12 33.05 12.64 9.21
CA ALA A 12 33.22 13.69 8.20
C ALA A 12 31.93 14.47 8.00
N ARG A 13 31.97 15.69 8.46
CA ARG A 13 31.39 16.98 8.03
C ARG A 13 30.34 16.91 6.92
N LEU A 14 29.22 17.57 7.17
CA LEU A 14 28.21 18.00 6.22
C LEU A 14 28.88 18.57 4.94
N GLY A 15 28.80 17.79 3.87
CA GLY A 15 29.24 18.20 2.54
C GLY A 15 28.06 18.62 1.70
N GLU A 16 28.11 19.84 1.19
CA GLU A 16 27.22 20.41 0.21
C GLU A 16 26.99 19.46 -0.97
N CYS A 17 25.71 19.25 -1.32
CA CYS A 17 25.30 18.51 -2.51
C CYS A 17 25.74 19.29 -3.75
N ARG A 18 26.95 19.02 -4.27
CA ARG A 18 27.39 19.50 -5.58
C ARG A 18 26.70 18.69 -6.65
N THR A 19 25.71 19.27 -7.30
CA THR A 19 25.17 18.78 -8.57
C THR A 19 26.26 18.71 -9.61
N ARG A 20 26.64 17.51 -10.05
CA ARG A 20 27.44 17.34 -11.27
C ARG A 20 26.59 17.75 -12.47
N SER A 21 26.94 18.90 -13.07
CA SER A 21 26.40 19.32 -14.34
C SER A 21 26.83 18.33 -15.42
N LEU A 22 25.88 17.64 -16.01
CA LEU A 22 26.05 16.97 -17.30
C LEU A 22 25.99 18.09 -18.38
N ALA A 23 27.10 18.48 -18.92
CA ALA A 23 27.17 19.43 -20.02
C ALA A 23 26.44 18.85 -21.24
N GLY A 24 25.34 19.49 -21.67
CA GLY A 24 24.63 19.14 -22.91
C GLY A 24 23.13 18.96 -22.83
N ALA A 25 22.49 18.97 -21.66
CA ALA A 25 21.04 18.93 -21.58
C ALA A 25 20.43 20.34 -21.67
N PRO A 26 19.37 20.56 -22.48
CA PRO A 26 18.70 21.85 -22.54
C PRO A 26 18.09 22.20 -21.17
N PRO A 27 18.07 23.48 -20.76
CA PRO A 27 17.48 23.88 -19.50
C PRO A 27 15.99 23.55 -19.47
N LEU A 28 15.56 22.89 -18.39
CA LEU A 28 14.15 22.61 -18.15
C LEU A 28 13.36 23.94 -18.09
N PRO A 29 12.16 24.01 -18.68
CA PRO A 29 11.36 25.23 -18.67
C PRO A 29 11.06 25.68 -17.23
N HIS A 30 11.19 26.97 -16.97
CA HIS A 30 10.99 27.60 -15.65
C HIS A 30 9.64 27.28 -14.98
N SER A 31 8.64 26.87 -15.75
CA SER A 31 7.34 26.41 -15.24
C SER A 31 7.41 25.13 -14.39
N LEU A 32 8.32 24.19 -14.71
CA LEU A 32 8.51 22.95 -13.97
C LEU A 32 9.32 23.15 -12.68
N LEU A 33 10.23 24.13 -12.66
CA LEU A 33 10.99 24.48 -11.46
C LEU A 33 10.14 25.21 -10.41
N ASN A 34 9.16 26.02 -10.85
CA ASN A 34 8.23 26.69 -9.96
C ASN A 34 7.19 25.74 -9.37
N ALA A 35 6.72 24.73 -10.11
CA ALA A 35 5.80 23.71 -9.60
C ALA A 35 6.42 22.89 -8.45
N ARG A 36 7.73 22.61 -8.49
CA ARG A 36 8.45 21.92 -7.40
C ARG A 36 8.65 22.80 -6.15
N ARG A 37 8.86 24.12 -6.32
CA ARG A 37 9.02 25.05 -5.19
C ARG A 37 7.73 25.32 -4.43
N HIS A 38 6.57 25.32 -5.09
CA HIS A 38 5.28 25.56 -4.45
C HIS A 38 4.74 24.39 -3.61
N ARG A 39 5.19 23.13 -3.84
CA ARG A 39 4.79 21.97 -3.04
C ARG A 39 5.48 21.87 -1.67
N CYS A 40 6.68 22.43 -1.50
CA CYS A 40 7.42 22.37 -0.23
C CYS A 40 6.96 23.39 0.82
N ALA A 41 6.15 24.39 0.46
CA ALA A 41 5.84 25.55 1.32
C ALA A 41 4.52 25.45 2.11
N TYR A 42 3.75 24.35 2.00
CA TYR A 42 2.40 24.27 2.58
C TYR A 42 2.26 23.36 3.82
N PHE A 43 3.34 22.80 4.34
CA PHE A 43 3.22 22.11 5.63
C PHE A 43 3.47 23.08 6.78
N SER A 44 2.39 23.76 7.21
CA SER A 44 2.36 24.31 8.57
C SER A 44 2.43 23.14 9.55
N GLU A 45 3.29 23.20 10.55
CA GLU A 45 3.68 22.12 11.48
C GLU A 45 2.52 21.47 12.25
N ASN A 46 1.24 21.84 12.01
CA ASN A 46 0.12 21.49 12.88
C ASN A 46 -1.06 20.75 12.24
N VAL A 47 -1.09 20.44 10.95
CA VAL A 47 -2.26 19.76 10.35
C VAL A 47 -1.81 18.74 9.30
N MET A 48 -1.39 17.57 9.73
CA MET A 48 -1.04 16.48 8.81
C MET A 48 -2.12 15.41 8.81
N LYS A 49 -2.74 15.18 7.63
CA LYS A 49 -3.73 14.12 7.41
C LYS A 49 -3.06 12.88 6.83
N ALA A 50 -3.62 11.70 7.15
CA ALA A 50 -3.31 10.46 6.44
C ALA A 50 -4.50 10.01 5.59
N LEU A 51 -4.23 9.59 4.35
CA LEU A 51 -5.15 8.88 3.48
C LEU A 51 -4.84 7.40 3.54
N VAL A 52 -5.83 6.57 3.88
CA VAL A 52 -5.66 5.13 4.08
C VAL A 52 -6.65 4.37 3.18
N PRO A 53 -6.20 3.95 1.99
CA PRO A 53 -6.97 3.07 1.13
C PRO A 53 -7.19 1.70 1.78
N VAL A 54 -8.43 1.20 1.72
CA VAL A 54 -8.83 -0.12 2.22
C VAL A 54 -9.64 -0.85 1.18
N LYS A 55 -9.37 -2.14 0.97
CA LYS A 55 -10.06 -2.98 0.01
C LYS A 55 -10.96 -3.99 0.72
N ARG A 56 -12.17 -4.17 0.20
CA ARG A 56 -13.06 -5.27 0.56
C ARG A 56 -12.67 -6.50 -0.24
N VAL A 57 -12.28 -7.58 0.45
CA VAL A 57 -11.81 -8.83 -0.15
C VAL A 57 -12.57 -10.02 0.44
N VAL A 58 -12.47 -11.18 -0.19
CA VAL A 58 -12.96 -12.43 0.41
C VAL A 58 -12.15 -12.71 1.67
N ASP A 59 -12.86 -13.09 2.77
CA ASP A 59 -12.21 -13.43 4.04
C ASP A 59 -11.22 -14.59 3.83
N TYR A 60 -10.02 -14.45 4.36
CA TYR A 60 -8.92 -15.41 4.16
C TYR A 60 -9.20 -16.83 4.69
N ASN A 61 -10.23 -17.01 5.54
CA ASN A 61 -10.68 -18.32 6.00
C ASN A 61 -11.63 -19.00 5.01
N VAL A 62 -12.12 -18.29 3.99
CA VAL A 62 -13.04 -18.83 2.99
C VAL A 62 -12.26 -19.54 1.89
N LYS A 63 -12.59 -20.81 1.67
CA LYS A 63 -12.08 -21.54 0.51
C LYS A 63 -12.90 -21.14 -0.73
N VAL A 64 -12.33 -20.32 -1.58
CA VAL A 64 -12.95 -19.90 -2.84
C VAL A 64 -13.01 -21.05 -3.85
N ARG A 65 -13.97 -20.97 -4.77
CA ARG A 65 -14.15 -21.91 -5.87
C ARG A 65 -14.13 -21.18 -7.20
N VAL A 66 -13.72 -21.86 -8.24
CA VAL A 66 -13.81 -21.34 -9.61
C VAL A 66 -15.25 -21.52 -10.09
N LYS A 67 -15.80 -20.52 -10.80
CA LYS A 67 -17.09 -20.63 -11.47
C LYS A 67 -17.07 -21.78 -12.48
N SER A 68 -18.21 -22.42 -12.71
CA SER A 68 -18.34 -23.56 -13.62
C SER A 68 -17.95 -23.24 -15.07
N ASP A 69 -18.08 -21.98 -15.48
CA ASP A 69 -17.72 -21.47 -16.80
C ASP A 69 -16.24 -21.05 -16.91
N GLY A 70 -15.47 -21.09 -15.79
CA GLY A 70 -14.06 -20.69 -15.75
C GLY A 70 -13.83 -19.20 -15.95
N THR A 71 -14.86 -18.34 -15.93
CA THR A 71 -14.71 -16.90 -16.15
C THR A 71 -14.20 -16.13 -14.94
N GLY A 72 -14.21 -16.74 -13.77
CA GLY A 72 -13.79 -16.06 -12.54
C GLY A 72 -13.94 -16.95 -11.30
N VAL A 73 -13.78 -16.32 -10.14
CA VAL A 73 -13.98 -16.93 -8.83
C VAL A 73 -15.44 -16.73 -8.40
N ASP A 74 -16.05 -17.76 -7.84
CA ASP A 74 -17.40 -17.68 -7.25
C ASP A 74 -17.31 -17.00 -5.89
N ILE A 75 -17.72 -15.75 -5.84
CA ILE A 75 -17.79 -14.92 -4.64
C ILE A 75 -19.22 -14.65 -4.19
N GLY A 76 -20.20 -15.33 -4.79
CA GLY A 76 -21.60 -15.26 -4.35
C GLY A 76 -21.77 -15.84 -2.95
N ASN A 77 -22.36 -15.06 -2.03
CA ASN A 77 -22.68 -15.48 -0.65
C ASN A 77 -21.46 -15.93 0.21
N VAL A 78 -20.26 -15.47 -0.10
CA VAL A 78 -19.09 -15.70 0.75
C VAL A 78 -18.88 -14.54 1.72
N LYS A 79 -18.29 -14.86 2.88
CA LYS A 79 -17.90 -13.82 3.84
C LYS A 79 -16.83 -12.92 3.23
N MET A 80 -17.06 -11.61 3.32
CA MET A 80 -16.12 -10.60 2.90
C MET A 80 -15.55 -9.89 4.14
N SER A 81 -14.30 -9.42 4.04
CA SER A 81 -13.61 -8.70 5.12
C SER A 81 -12.74 -7.56 4.55
N MET A 82 -12.16 -6.76 5.42
CA MET A 82 -11.09 -5.86 5.05
C MET A 82 -9.83 -6.66 4.71
N ASN A 83 -9.08 -6.24 3.71
CA ASN A 83 -7.78 -6.81 3.40
C ASN A 83 -6.85 -6.72 4.62
N PRO A 84 -6.20 -7.82 5.06
CA PRO A 84 -5.37 -7.83 6.27
C PRO A 84 -4.22 -6.82 6.25
N PHE A 85 -3.61 -6.57 5.09
CA PHE A 85 -2.57 -5.55 4.98
C PHE A 85 -3.11 -4.13 5.15
N ASP A 86 -4.37 -3.90 4.78
CA ASP A 86 -5.01 -2.60 4.94
C ASP A 86 -5.45 -2.38 6.40
N GLU A 87 -5.81 -3.44 7.14
CA GLU A 87 -6.05 -3.35 8.59
C GLU A 87 -4.81 -2.83 9.32
N ILE A 88 -3.62 -3.33 8.93
CA ILE A 88 -2.34 -2.86 9.47
C ILE A 88 -2.08 -1.41 9.10
N ALA A 89 -2.42 -1.00 7.88
CA ALA A 89 -2.29 0.39 7.44
C ALA A 89 -3.19 1.34 8.25
N VAL A 90 -4.44 0.94 8.50
CA VAL A 90 -5.38 1.72 9.36
C VAL A 90 -4.86 1.81 10.78
N GLU A 91 -4.41 0.69 11.36
CA GLU A 91 -3.85 0.67 12.73
C GLU A 91 -2.64 1.60 12.84
N GLU A 92 -1.73 1.59 11.86
CA GLU A 92 -0.55 2.45 11.88
C GLU A 92 -0.93 3.94 11.82
N ALA A 93 -1.84 4.31 10.92
CA ALA A 93 -2.33 5.67 10.83
C ALA A 93 -3.00 6.15 12.13
N VAL A 94 -3.77 5.27 12.78
CA VAL A 94 -4.42 5.56 14.06
C VAL A 94 -3.38 5.73 15.17
N ARG A 95 -2.35 4.89 15.23
CA ARG A 95 -1.24 5.03 16.21
C ARG A 95 -0.48 6.34 16.03
N LEU A 96 -0.17 6.71 14.79
CA LEU A 96 0.48 8.00 14.50
C LEU A 96 -0.39 9.18 14.91
N ARG A 97 -1.71 9.09 14.74
CA ARG A 97 -2.63 10.12 15.23
C ARG A 97 -2.68 10.18 16.76
N GLU A 98 -2.73 9.05 17.44
CA GLU A 98 -2.72 8.97 18.90
C GLU A 98 -1.42 9.52 19.50
N GLN A 99 -0.30 9.44 18.77
CA GLN A 99 0.97 10.07 19.11
C GLN A 99 1.00 11.58 18.83
N GLY A 100 -0.08 12.16 18.29
CA GLY A 100 -0.16 13.59 17.95
C GLY A 100 0.59 13.98 16.68
N VAL A 101 1.05 13.02 15.88
CA VAL A 101 1.78 13.25 14.63
C VAL A 101 0.81 13.53 13.47
N LEU A 102 -0.32 12.83 13.46
CA LEU A 102 -1.41 13.06 12.50
C LEU A 102 -2.59 13.73 13.21
N THR A 103 -3.31 14.57 12.48
CA THR A 103 -4.53 15.24 12.98
C THR A 103 -5.80 14.55 12.51
N GLU A 104 -5.77 13.88 11.36
CA GLU A 104 -6.93 13.22 10.77
C GLU A 104 -6.52 11.96 10.01
N VAL A 105 -7.31 10.90 10.15
CA VAL A 105 -7.20 9.64 9.40
C VAL A 105 -8.43 9.46 8.52
N ILE A 106 -8.23 9.44 7.20
CA ILE A 106 -9.28 9.34 6.18
C ILE A 106 -9.19 7.95 5.56
N ALA A 107 -10.18 7.09 5.82
CA ALA A 107 -10.27 5.80 5.14
C ALA A 107 -10.92 5.96 3.75
N VAL A 108 -10.39 5.27 2.74
CA VAL A 108 -10.93 5.32 1.37
C VAL A 108 -11.15 3.91 0.85
N SER A 109 -12.28 3.67 0.18
CA SER A 109 -12.51 2.43 -0.56
C SER A 109 -13.07 2.75 -1.94
N CYS A 110 -12.67 1.98 -2.95
CA CYS A 110 -13.18 2.08 -4.30
C CYS A 110 -13.88 0.77 -4.68
N GLY A 111 -15.12 0.84 -5.14
CA GLY A 111 -15.89 -0.34 -5.56
C GLY A 111 -17.38 -0.20 -5.28
N VAL A 112 -18.06 -1.34 -5.13
CA VAL A 112 -19.51 -1.37 -4.96
C VAL A 112 -19.97 -0.78 -3.62
N ALA A 113 -21.24 -0.39 -3.53
CA ALA A 113 -21.85 0.19 -2.31
C ALA A 113 -21.57 -0.61 -1.02
N LEU A 114 -21.45 -1.95 -1.10
CA LEU A 114 -21.12 -2.81 0.03
C LEU A 114 -19.71 -2.55 0.63
N CYS A 115 -18.83 -1.83 -0.07
CA CYS A 115 -17.55 -1.40 0.50
C CYS A 115 -17.71 -0.45 1.70
N GLN A 116 -18.91 0.12 1.92
CA GLN A 116 -19.24 0.86 3.13
C GLN A 116 -19.02 0.05 4.41
N GLU A 117 -19.28 -1.26 4.40
CA GLU A 117 -19.07 -2.12 5.56
C GLU A 117 -17.61 -2.15 5.98
N THR A 118 -16.70 -2.26 5.00
CA THR A 118 -15.25 -2.20 5.22
C THR A 118 -14.82 -0.83 5.74
N LEU A 119 -15.36 0.26 5.20
CA LEU A 119 -15.12 1.62 5.68
C LEU A 119 -15.63 1.83 7.11
N ARG A 120 -16.80 1.27 7.47
CA ARG A 120 -17.31 1.29 8.84
C ARG A 120 -16.39 0.53 9.79
N THR A 121 -15.78 -0.57 9.34
CA THR A 121 -14.77 -1.30 10.12
C THR A 121 -13.52 -0.45 10.31
N ALA A 122 -12.98 0.21 9.28
CA ALA A 122 -11.85 1.13 9.39
C ALA A 122 -12.14 2.28 10.38
N MET A 123 -13.35 2.84 10.34
CA MET A 123 -13.77 3.87 11.28
C MET A 123 -13.97 3.34 12.71
N ALA A 124 -14.28 2.06 12.88
CA ALA A 124 -14.38 1.41 14.18
C ALA A 124 -12.99 1.10 14.78
N ILE A 125 -11.97 0.81 13.94
CA ILE A 125 -10.57 0.74 14.36
C ILE A 125 -10.11 2.11 14.86
N GLY A 126 -10.47 3.19 14.14
CA GLY A 126 -10.12 4.53 14.61
C GLY A 126 -10.20 5.63 13.55
N ALA A 127 -10.31 5.36 12.26
CA ALA A 127 -10.37 6.40 11.23
C ALA A 127 -11.49 7.43 11.55
N ASP A 128 -11.24 8.70 11.23
CA ASP A 128 -12.13 9.81 11.63
C ASP A 128 -13.32 9.95 10.70
N ARG A 129 -13.10 9.79 9.41
CA ARG A 129 -14.13 9.77 8.37
C ARG A 129 -13.75 8.84 7.24
N ALA A 130 -14.67 8.62 6.32
CA ALA A 130 -14.43 7.76 5.19
C ALA A 130 -14.95 8.37 3.87
N ILE A 131 -14.34 7.94 2.76
CA ILE A 131 -14.76 8.27 1.40
C ILE A 131 -14.95 6.95 0.64
N LEU A 132 -16.13 6.74 0.09
CA LEU A 132 -16.41 5.67 -0.85
C LEU A 132 -16.39 6.25 -2.27
N VAL A 133 -15.56 5.69 -3.14
CA VAL A 133 -15.69 5.91 -4.58
C VAL A 133 -16.51 4.75 -5.14
N GLU A 134 -17.80 5.02 -5.31
CA GLU A 134 -18.77 3.98 -5.70
C GLU A 134 -18.75 3.73 -7.21
N THR A 135 -18.55 2.49 -7.59
CA THR A 135 -18.63 2.02 -8.98
C THR A 135 -18.95 0.53 -9.03
N SER A 136 -19.64 0.09 -10.07
CA SER A 136 -19.88 -1.32 -10.40
C SER A 136 -18.78 -1.93 -11.28
N GLU A 137 -17.86 -1.09 -11.81
CA GLU A 137 -16.76 -1.56 -12.65
C GLU A 137 -15.75 -2.40 -11.86
N ASP A 138 -15.19 -3.42 -12.52
CA ASP A 138 -14.08 -4.21 -11.96
C ASP A 138 -12.78 -3.39 -12.02
N LEU A 139 -12.44 -2.79 -10.89
CA LEU A 139 -11.32 -1.85 -10.80
C LEU A 139 -9.98 -2.56 -10.81
N GLN A 140 -9.18 -2.26 -11.80
CA GLN A 140 -7.78 -2.69 -11.90
C GLN A 140 -6.84 -1.76 -11.12
N PRO A 141 -5.62 -2.21 -10.73
CA PRO A 141 -4.71 -1.41 -9.89
C PRO A 141 -4.43 0.01 -10.40
N LEU A 142 -4.26 0.19 -11.71
CA LEU A 142 -4.02 1.51 -12.30
C LEU A 142 -5.25 2.43 -12.19
N ALA A 143 -6.45 1.90 -12.36
CA ALA A 143 -7.69 2.67 -12.19
C ALA A 143 -7.84 3.14 -10.74
N VAL A 144 -7.60 2.23 -9.77
CA VAL A 144 -7.58 2.58 -8.34
C VAL A 144 -6.51 3.64 -8.05
N ALA A 145 -5.30 3.50 -8.58
CA ALA A 145 -4.23 4.49 -8.38
C ALA A 145 -4.59 5.87 -8.92
N LYS A 146 -5.29 5.96 -10.06
CA LYS A 146 -5.80 7.23 -10.61
C LYS A 146 -6.88 7.85 -9.72
N LEU A 147 -7.83 7.06 -9.21
CA LEU A 147 -8.85 7.51 -8.27
C LEU A 147 -8.22 8.04 -6.97
N LEU A 148 -7.28 7.29 -6.41
CA LEU A 148 -6.53 7.71 -5.23
C LEU A 148 -5.71 8.98 -5.48
N LYS A 149 -5.14 9.15 -6.69
CA LYS A 149 -4.44 10.38 -7.07
C LYS A 149 -5.38 11.60 -7.08
N ALA A 150 -6.59 11.45 -7.62
CA ALA A 150 -7.58 12.53 -7.60
C ALA A 150 -8.00 12.89 -6.17
N LEU A 151 -8.18 11.89 -5.30
CA LEU A 151 -8.45 12.13 -3.88
C LEU A 151 -7.25 12.74 -3.14
N LEU A 152 -6.03 12.36 -3.48
CA LEU A 152 -4.81 12.96 -2.94
C LEU A 152 -4.75 14.45 -3.30
N ASP A 153 -5.09 14.80 -4.54
CA ASP A 153 -5.13 16.21 -4.97
C ASP A 153 -6.23 17.01 -4.27
N ARG A 154 -7.35 16.37 -3.93
CA ARG A 154 -8.47 17.00 -3.22
C ARG A 154 -8.17 17.18 -1.72
N GLU A 155 -7.72 16.11 -1.06
CA GLU A 155 -7.58 16.05 0.40
C GLU A 155 -6.23 16.59 0.88
N GLN A 156 -5.22 16.64 0.02
CA GLN A 156 -3.86 17.09 0.32
C GLN A 156 -3.26 16.42 1.57
N PRO A 157 -3.26 15.08 1.66
CA PRO A 157 -2.69 14.40 2.81
C PRO A 157 -1.16 14.53 2.83
N GLY A 158 -0.57 14.59 4.03
CA GLY A 158 0.88 14.52 4.20
C GLY A 158 1.42 13.09 4.11
N LEU A 159 0.54 12.09 4.28
CA LEU A 159 0.92 10.69 4.24
C LEU A 159 -0.18 9.84 3.61
N VAL A 160 0.20 8.93 2.73
CA VAL A 160 -0.66 7.85 2.25
C VAL A 160 -0.10 6.54 2.76
N ILE A 161 -0.91 5.79 3.53
CA ILE A 161 -0.53 4.48 4.07
C ILE A 161 -1.54 3.45 3.55
N LEU A 162 -1.07 2.41 2.88
CA LEU A 162 -1.92 1.36 2.32
C LEU A 162 -1.25 -0.01 2.44
N GLY A 163 -2.02 -1.07 2.40
CA GLY A 163 -1.49 -2.42 2.36
C GLY A 163 -0.58 -2.64 1.14
N LYS A 164 0.49 -3.42 1.30
CA LYS A 164 1.41 -3.70 0.18
C LYS A 164 0.71 -4.38 -0.99
N GLN A 165 -0.29 -5.21 -0.69
CA GLN A 165 -1.07 -5.96 -1.68
C GLN A 165 -2.43 -6.32 -1.12
N ALA A 166 -3.37 -6.69 -1.98
CA ALA A 166 -4.65 -7.30 -1.61
C ALA A 166 -4.56 -8.82 -1.78
N ILE A 167 -5.08 -9.58 -0.82
CA ILE A 167 -4.97 -11.05 -0.80
C ILE A 167 -5.78 -11.76 -1.90
N ASP A 168 -6.66 -11.04 -2.59
CA ASP A 168 -7.47 -11.56 -3.68
C ASP A 168 -6.75 -11.53 -5.04
N GLY A 169 -5.95 -10.52 -5.31
CA GLY A 169 -5.27 -10.32 -6.59
C GLY A 169 -3.75 -10.40 -6.53
N ASP A 170 -3.16 -10.24 -5.36
CA ASP A 170 -1.70 -10.27 -5.11
C ASP A 170 -0.85 -9.42 -6.07
N ASN A 171 -1.43 -8.37 -6.68
CA ASN A 171 -0.75 -7.58 -7.71
C ASN A 171 0.40 -6.72 -7.15
N ASN A 172 0.31 -6.24 -5.91
CA ASN A 172 1.32 -5.38 -5.28
C ASN A 172 1.74 -4.17 -6.16
N GLN A 173 0.79 -3.46 -6.76
CA GLN A 173 1.05 -2.41 -7.75
C GLN A 173 0.45 -1.05 -7.40
N THR A 174 -0.68 -1.01 -6.68
CA THR A 174 -1.47 0.22 -6.50
C THR A 174 -0.68 1.33 -5.82
N GLY A 175 0.05 1.03 -4.74
CA GLY A 175 0.83 2.02 -4.00
C GLY A 175 1.96 2.63 -4.83
N GLN A 176 2.70 1.79 -5.54
CA GLN A 176 3.80 2.20 -6.41
C GLN A 176 3.30 3.03 -7.60
N MET A 177 2.18 2.63 -8.21
CA MET A 177 1.54 3.39 -9.29
C MET A 177 1.04 4.76 -8.79
N LEU A 178 0.43 4.80 -7.60
CA LEU A 178 0.01 6.06 -6.98
C LEU A 178 1.18 7.00 -6.75
N ALA A 179 2.27 6.49 -6.17
CA ALA A 179 3.47 7.27 -5.91
C ALA A 179 4.05 7.87 -7.20
N ALA A 180 4.13 7.05 -8.26
CA ALA A 180 4.60 7.49 -9.58
C ALA A 180 3.67 8.53 -10.21
N LEU A 181 2.35 8.32 -10.18
CA LEU A 181 1.37 9.27 -10.73
C LEU A 181 1.36 10.61 -9.97
N ALA A 182 1.65 10.59 -8.67
CA ALA A 182 1.67 11.77 -7.83
C ALA A 182 3.04 12.44 -7.74
N ASP A 183 4.10 11.87 -8.34
CA ASP A 183 5.50 12.31 -8.19
C ASP A 183 5.91 12.42 -6.71
N LEU A 184 5.54 11.39 -5.91
CA LEU A 184 5.81 11.33 -4.48
C LEU A 184 6.87 10.27 -4.17
N PRO A 185 7.71 10.50 -3.14
CA PRO A 185 8.58 9.48 -2.60
C PRO A 185 7.75 8.33 -2.02
N GLN A 186 8.31 7.11 -2.11
CA GLN A 186 7.65 5.92 -1.61
C GLN A 186 8.60 5.02 -0.82
N ALA A 187 8.04 4.30 0.16
CA ALA A 187 8.66 3.17 0.79
C ALA A 187 7.68 2.00 0.83
N THR A 188 8.11 0.84 0.31
CA THR A 188 7.29 -0.37 0.20
C THR A 188 7.68 -1.39 1.27
N PHE A 189 6.73 -2.27 1.66
CA PHE A 189 6.95 -3.36 2.63
C PHE A 189 7.40 -2.88 4.01
N ALA A 190 6.82 -1.77 4.50
CA ALA A 190 7.20 -1.18 5.77
C ALA A 190 6.96 -2.14 6.94
N SER A 191 7.99 -2.35 7.75
CA SER A 191 7.94 -3.06 9.04
C SER A 191 8.12 -2.13 10.24
N GLN A 192 8.57 -0.88 10.02
CA GLN A 192 8.58 0.20 11.02
C GLN A 192 8.36 1.55 10.31
N VAL A 193 7.59 2.43 10.95
CA VAL A 193 7.36 3.80 10.48
C VAL A 193 7.55 4.75 11.65
N ALA A 194 8.36 5.79 11.46
CA ALA A 194 8.53 6.88 12.41
C ALA A 194 8.56 8.21 11.67
N LEU A 195 7.81 9.18 12.18
CA LEU A 195 7.83 10.55 11.65
C LEU A 195 8.69 11.41 12.59
N LYS A 196 9.79 11.93 12.04
CA LYS A 196 10.76 12.71 12.78
C LYS A 196 11.33 13.82 11.92
N ASP A 197 11.44 15.02 12.47
CA ASP A 197 12.05 16.19 11.82
C ASP A 197 11.44 16.49 10.43
N GLY A 198 10.09 16.36 10.29
CA GLY A 198 9.39 16.60 9.04
C GLY A 198 9.64 15.55 7.94
N ARG A 199 10.19 14.39 8.31
CA ARG A 199 10.49 13.28 7.39
C ARG A 199 9.88 11.97 7.90
N ALA A 200 9.54 11.07 6.99
CA ALA A 200 9.18 9.71 7.33
C ALA A 200 10.43 8.81 7.27
N GLN A 201 10.80 8.22 8.40
CA GLN A 201 11.77 7.14 8.46
C GLN A 201 11.04 5.81 8.40
N VAL A 202 11.31 5.02 7.39
CA VAL A 202 10.62 3.76 7.13
C VAL A 202 11.63 2.64 7.02
N THR A 203 11.56 1.67 7.92
CA THR A 203 12.30 0.41 7.80
C THR A 203 11.42 -0.57 7.03
N ARG A 204 11.98 -1.17 6.00
CA ARG A 204 11.30 -2.06 5.07
C ARG A 204 11.97 -3.42 4.99
N GLU A 205 11.18 -4.44 4.69
CA GLU A 205 11.66 -5.79 4.44
C GLU A 205 12.18 -5.91 3.00
N ILE A 206 13.40 -6.41 2.85
CA ILE A 206 14.01 -6.74 1.56
C ILE A 206 14.60 -8.15 1.61
N ASP A 207 14.92 -8.77 0.48
CA ASP A 207 15.45 -10.14 0.44
C ASP A 207 16.75 -10.30 1.22
N GLY A 208 17.58 -9.27 1.27
CA GLY A 208 18.85 -9.26 2.01
C GLY A 208 18.74 -8.89 3.49
N GLY A 209 17.54 -8.58 4.01
CA GLY A 209 17.32 -8.14 5.40
C GLY A 209 16.43 -6.92 5.53
N LEU A 210 16.88 -5.91 6.26
CA LEU A 210 16.15 -4.67 6.50
C LEU A 210 16.87 -3.47 5.87
N GLU A 211 16.10 -2.56 5.31
CA GLU A 211 16.58 -1.29 4.78
C GLU A 211 15.78 -0.15 5.41
N THR A 212 16.46 0.92 5.86
CA THR A 212 15.79 2.11 6.38
C THR A 212 15.93 3.27 5.41
N LEU A 213 14.79 3.78 4.97
CA LEU A 213 14.68 4.93 4.07
C LEU A 213 14.23 6.18 4.85
N SER A 214 14.70 7.34 4.44
CA SER A 214 14.22 8.64 4.93
C SER A 214 13.55 9.39 3.79
N LEU A 215 12.23 9.55 3.87
CA LEU A 215 11.40 10.17 2.86
C LEU A 215 11.04 11.60 3.22
N SER A 216 11.03 12.49 2.24
CA SER A 216 10.37 13.79 2.39
C SER A 216 8.85 13.60 2.35
N LEU A 217 8.10 14.45 3.04
CA LEU A 217 6.65 14.48 2.99
C LEU A 217 6.16 15.47 1.91
N PRO A 218 5.02 15.22 1.25
CA PRO A 218 4.16 14.06 1.37
C PRO A 218 4.78 12.78 0.79
N ALA A 219 4.39 11.60 1.32
CA ALA A 219 4.95 10.31 0.93
C ALA A 219 3.88 9.20 0.86
N VAL A 220 4.18 8.14 0.10
CA VAL A 220 3.38 6.92 0.01
C VAL A 220 4.14 5.78 0.68
N ILE A 221 3.48 5.10 1.62
CA ILE A 221 4.04 3.95 2.36
C ILE A 221 3.13 2.75 2.15
N THR A 222 3.70 1.60 1.77
CA THR A 222 2.96 0.34 1.76
C THR A 222 3.39 -0.54 2.93
N THR A 223 2.41 -1.15 3.61
CA THR A 223 2.63 -1.86 4.87
C THR A 223 2.84 -3.35 4.69
N ASP A 224 3.81 -3.92 5.42
CA ASP A 224 3.98 -5.36 5.61
C ASP A 224 3.24 -5.83 6.87
N LEU A 225 3.01 -7.14 6.98
CA LEU A 225 2.36 -7.76 8.15
C LEU A 225 3.16 -7.61 9.45
N ARG A 226 4.45 -7.32 9.38
CA ARG A 226 5.33 -7.15 10.54
C ARG A 226 5.30 -5.77 11.15
N LEU A 227 4.60 -4.81 10.51
CA LEU A 227 4.58 -3.41 10.97
C LEU A 227 3.92 -3.27 12.35
N ASN A 228 2.77 -3.89 12.51
CA ASN A 228 2.02 -3.87 13.77
C ASN A 228 1.01 -5.02 13.85
N GLU A 229 0.37 -5.16 15.00
CA GLU A 229 -0.78 -6.01 15.22
C GLU A 229 -2.02 -5.10 15.37
N PRO A 230 -3.04 -5.23 14.48
CA PRO A 230 -4.23 -4.42 14.54
C PRO A 230 -5.02 -4.66 15.83
N ARG A 231 -5.58 -3.60 16.38
CA ARG A 231 -6.43 -3.67 17.59
C ARG A 231 -7.75 -4.37 17.33
N TYR A 232 -8.27 -5.06 18.34
CA TYR A 232 -9.62 -5.60 18.26
C TYR A 232 -10.67 -4.49 18.29
N VAL A 233 -11.62 -4.59 17.38
CA VAL A 233 -12.75 -3.66 17.30
C VAL A 233 -13.78 -4.02 18.36
N THR A 234 -14.09 -3.09 19.27
CA THR A 234 -15.09 -3.27 20.31
C THR A 234 -16.49 -2.88 19.84
N LEU A 235 -17.52 -3.46 20.43
CA LEU A 235 -18.92 -3.13 20.11
C LEU A 235 -19.24 -1.63 20.25
N PRO A 236 -18.80 -0.92 21.32
CA PRO A 236 -18.98 0.52 21.42
C PRO A 236 -18.33 1.30 20.24
N ASN A 237 -17.17 0.86 19.76
CA ASN A 237 -16.51 1.50 18.63
C ASN A 237 -17.27 1.27 17.31
N ILE A 238 -17.86 0.08 17.11
CA ILE A 238 -18.75 -0.19 15.98
C ILE A 238 -19.95 0.76 16.00
N MET A 239 -20.57 0.96 17.17
CA MET A 239 -21.71 1.85 17.31
C MET A 239 -21.34 3.32 17.04
N LYS A 240 -20.18 3.77 17.50
CA LYS A 240 -19.63 5.10 17.19
C LYS A 240 -19.34 5.26 15.69
N ALA A 241 -18.75 4.25 15.06
CA ALA A 241 -18.41 4.27 13.65
C ALA A 241 -19.63 4.46 12.73
N LYS A 242 -20.81 3.96 13.12
CA LYS A 242 -22.07 4.16 12.37
C LYS A 242 -22.46 5.64 12.23
N LYS A 243 -22.02 6.48 13.17
CA LYS A 243 -22.35 7.93 13.20
C LYS A 243 -21.25 8.79 12.55
N LYS A 244 -20.07 8.24 12.26
CA LYS A 244 -18.97 8.98 11.64
C LYS A 244 -19.30 9.34 10.19
N PRO A 245 -18.79 10.49 9.67
CA PRO A 245 -19.03 10.92 8.31
C PRO A 245 -18.52 9.91 7.29
N LEU A 246 -19.33 9.59 6.30
CA LEU A 246 -18.99 8.81 5.14
C LEU A 246 -19.51 9.55 3.91
N GLU A 247 -18.60 9.98 3.06
CA GLU A 247 -18.89 10.63 1.79
C GLU A 247 -18.89 9.59 0.68
N THR A 248 -19.83 9.69 -0.26
CA THR A 248 -19.87 8.85 -1.44
C THR A 248 -19.66 9.70 -2.68
N LEU A 249 -18.73 9.30 -3.52
CA LEU A 249 -18.36 9.91 -4.80
C LEU A 249 -18.43 8.85 -5.90
N THR A 250 -18.49 9.29 -7.15
CA THR A 250 -18.33 8.43 -8.31
C THR A 250 -17.01 8.72 -9.03
N PRO A 251 -16.51 7.80 -9.89
CA PRO A 251 -15.36 8.10 -10.75
C PRO A 251 -15.56 9.35 -11.62
N ALA A 252 -16.80 9.60 -12.05
CA ALA A 252 -17.17 10.79 -12.82
C ALA A 252 -17.01 12.09 -12.04
N ASP A 253 -17.36 12.10 -10.75
CA ASP A 253 -17.17 13.27 -9.87
C ASP A 253 -15.69 13.61 -9.70
N LEU A 254 -14.82 12.62 -9.84
CA LEU A 254 -13.37 12.78 -9.79
C LEU A 254 -12.73 13.00 -11.18
N GLY A 255 -13.52 12.95 -12.26
CA GLY A 255 -13.03 13.09 -13.63
C GLY A 255 -12.06 11.97 -14.06
N VAL A 256 -12.20 10.77 -13.52
CA VAL A 256 -11.28 9.64 -13.75
C VAL A 256 -11.93 8.57 -14.61
N ASP A 257 -11.23 8.21 -15.71
CA ASP A 257 -11.56 7.03 -16.51
C ASP A 257 -11.03 5.76 -15.82
N VAL A 258 -11.96 4.86 -15.50
CA VAL A 258 -11.71 3.58 -14.82
C VAL A 258 -11.88 2.37 -15.75
N SER A 259 -12.02 2.58 -17.06
CA SER A 259 -12.23 1.52 -18.04
C SER A 259 -11.19 0.40 -17.90
N PRO A 260 -11.63 -0.87 -17.87
CA PRO A 260 -10.73 -2.02 -17.75
C PRO A 260 -9.76 -2.09 -18.96
N ARG A 261 -8.50 -2.43 -18.69
CA ARG A 261 -7.45 -2.61 -19.72
C ARG A 261 -7.03 -4.06 -19.92
N LEU A 262 -7.38 -4.92 -18.95
CA LEU A 262 -7.10 -6.35 -18.99
C LEU A 262 -8.41 -7.12 -18.95
N THR A 263 -8.45 -8.23 -19.66
CA THR A 263 -9.58 -9.17 -19.66
C THR A 263 -9.10 -10.52 -19.16
N THR A 264 -9.77 -11.06 -18.13
CA THR A 264 -9.49 -12.41 -17.63
C THR A 264 -10.04 -13.43 -18.64
N LEU A 265 -9.15 -14.20 -19.25
CA LEU A 265 -9.53 -15.20 -20.26
C LEU A 265 -10.01 -16.49 -19.62
N LYS A 266 -9.33 -16.93 -18.55
CA LYS A 266 -9.65 -18.20 -17.88
C LYS A 266 -9.10 -18.21 -16.45
N VAL A 267 -9.89 -18.76 -15.55
CA VAL A 267 -9.52 -19.09 -14.18
C VAL A 267 -9.64 -20.60 -13.99
N SER A 268 -8.62 -21.21 -13.36
CA SER A 268 -8.62 -22.64 -13.03
C SER A 268 -8.09 -22.87 -11.62
N GLU A 269 -8.51 -23.94 -10.99
CA GLU A 269 -7.90 -24.34 -9.71
C GLU A 269 -6.41 -24.69 -9.91
N PRO A 270 -5.57 -24.41 -8.90
CA PRO A 270 -4.18 -24.82 -8.95
C PRO A 270 -4.09 -26.36 -9.00
N PRO A 271 -3.07 -26.93 -9.67
CA PRO A 271 -2.89 -28.38 -9.74
C PRO A 271 -2.69 -28.93 -8.31
N LYS A 272 -3.25 -30.10 -8.06
CA LYS A 272 -3.06 -30.79 -6.79
C LYS A 272 -1.57 -31.11 -6.61
N ARG A 273 -1.01 -30.67 -5.50
CA ARG A 273 0.36 -31.02 -5.13
C ARG A 273 0.40 -32.48 -4.67
N SER A 274 1.37 -33.25 -5.18
CA SER A 274 1.68 -34.57 -4.63
C SER A 274 2.46 -34.43 -3.32
N ALA A 275 2.38 -35.47 -2.48
CA ALA A 275 3.21 -35.52 -1.29
C ALA A 275 4.71 -35.49 -1.66
N GLY A 276 5.51 -34.83 -0.84
CA GLY A 276 6.96 -34.88 -1.00
C GLY A 276 7.55 -36.28 -0.73
N ILE A 277 8.78 -36.45 -1.11
CA ILE A 277 9.56 -37.71 -0.85
C ILE A 277 10.36 -37.48 0.43
N GLN A 278 10.21 -38.37 1.40
CA GLN A 278 11.12 -38.42 2.56
C GLN A 278 12.45 -39.00 2.14
N VAL A 279 13.53 -38.37 2.56
CA VAL A 279 14.90 -38.84 2.29
C VAL A 279 15.61 -39.13 3.60
N PRO A 280 16.53 -40.14 3.65
CA PRO A 280 17.14 -40.61 4.89
C PRO A 280 18.16 -39.62 5.48
N ASP A 281 18.80 -38.81 4.65
CA ASP A 281 19.87 -37.91 5.06
C ASP A 281 20.00 -36.67 4.16
N VAL A 282 20.81 -35.72 4.62
CA VAL A 282 21.03 -34.41 3.93
C VAL A 282 21.78 -34.63 2.60
N ALA A 283 22.71 -35.56 2.51
CA ALA A 283 23.48 -35.83 1.29
C ALA A 283 22.55 -36.30 0.17
N THR A 284 21.61 -37.20 0.48
CA THR A 284 20.56 -37.64 -0.45
C THR A 284 19.63 -36.51 -0.86
N LEU A 285 19.25 -35.61 0.09
CA LEU A 285 18.45 -34.45 -0.23
C LEU A 285 19.16 -33.53 -1.25
N VAL A 286 20.42 -33.18 -0.96
CA VAL A 286 21.24 -32.33 -1.85
C VAL A 286 21.40 -32.98 -3.23
N ALA A 287 21.71 -34.30 -3.27
CA ALA A 287 21.82 -35.01 -4.54
C ALA A 287 20.54 -34.99 -5.36
N LYS A 288 19.37 -35.17 -4.73
CA LYS A 288 18.06 -35.07 -5.41
C LYS A 288 17.75 -33.66 -5.88
N LEU A 289 18.00 -32.63 -5.06
CA LEU A 289 17.80 -31.24 -5.44
C LEU A 289 18.66 -30.83 -6.64
N LYS A 290 19.92 -31.32 -6.67
CA LYS A 290 20.89 -31.05 -7.75
C LYS A 290 20.59 -31.82 -9.02
N ASN A 291 20.38 -33.15 -8.92
CA ASN A 291 20.38 -34.04 -10.09
C ASN A 291 18.96 -34.27 -10.65
N GLU A 292 17.94 -34.34 -9.78
CA GLU A 292 16.56 -34.61 -10.17
C GLU A 292 15.74 -33.29 -10.32
N ALA A 293 15.69 -32.49 -9.27
CA ALA A 293 14.90 -31.24 -9.28
C ALA A 293 15.62 -30.08 -10.00
N LYS A 294 16.95 -30.10 -10.08
CA LYS A 294 17.80 -29.09 -10.74
C LYS A 294 17.55 -27.67 -10.24
N VAL A 295 17.37 -27.51 -8.94
CA VAL A 295 17.09 -26.22 -8.29
C VAL A 295 18.29 -25.64 -7.55
N ILE A 296 19.35 -26.40 -7.40
CA ILE A 296 20.66 -26.01 -6.84
C ILE A 296 21.80 -26.52 -7.71
#